data_376be7a8ee8497dfd19dd880f79d3155
#
_entry.id   376be7a8ee8497dfd19dd880f79d3155
#
_cell.length_a   1.000
_cell.length_b   1.000
_cell.length_c   1.000
_cell.angle_alpha   90.00
_cell.angle_beta   90.00
_cell.angle_gamma   90.00
#
_symmetry.space_group_name_H-M   'P 1'
#
loop_
_entity.id
_entity.type
_entity.pdbx_description
1 polymer ?
#
loop_
_entity_poly.entity_id
_entity_poly.type
_entity_poly.pdbx_seq_one_letter_code
_entity_poly.pdbx_strand_id
1 'polypeptide(L)'
;MAPPAVPGGWELRFATSEASKGWEELCQQAPGNSRGAWNELSSRPDKPVATPRHHQLKGSLATASHRGVEMEQWQVEVTGGGRVWYLVDGQRRTLGFKVASTGHPKATE
;
A
#
# COMPACT_ATOMS: atom_id res chain seq x y z
N MET A 1 9.43 2.95 12.68
CA MET A 1 8.18 2.67 13.40
C MET A 1 7.03 3.44 12.78
N ALA A 2 5.91 2.76 12.57
CA ALA A 2 4.75 3.38 11.96
C ALA A 2 4.06 4.33 12.94
N PRO A 3 3.59 5.51 12.48
CA PRO A 3 2.79 6.37 13.33
C PRO A 3 1.43 5.72 13.62
N PRO A 4 0.76 6.06 14.72
CA PRO A 4 -0.58 5.55 14.99
C PRO A 4 -1.58 6.06 13.95
N ALA A 5 -2.63 5.25 13.71
CA ALA A 5 -3.70 5.67 12.82
C ALA A 5 -4.45 6.86 13.39
N VAL A 6 -4.86 7.79 12.52
CA VAL A 6 -5.69 8.92 12.96
C VAL A 6 -7.14 8.44 13.15
N PRO A 7 -7.91 9.07 14.04
CA PRO A 7 -9.32 8.72 14.22
C PRO A 7 -10.09 8.82 12.88
N GLY A 8 -10.82 7.78 12.54
CA GLY A 8 -11.55 7.71 11.28
C GLY A 8 -10.72 7.36 10.08
N GLY A 9 -9.41 7.20 10.23
CA GLY A 9 -8.52 6.82 9.15
C GLY A 9 -8.28 5.31 9.09
N TRP A 10 -7.15 4.93 8.48
CA TRP A 10 -6.77 3.54 8.27
C TRP A 10 -5.47 3.23 8.99
N GLU A 11 -5.38 2.03 9.57
CA GLU A 11 -4.12 1.53 10.12
C GLU A 11 -3.32 0.91 8.98
N LEU A 12 -2.04 1.23 8.90
CA LEU A 12 -1.14 0.65 7.90
C LEU A 12 -0.26 -0.40 8.57
N ARG A 13 -0.23 -1.59 7.99
CA ARG A 13 0.57 -2.71 8.47
C ARG A 13 1.34 -3.34 7.33
N PHE A 14 2.41 -4.06 7.65
CA PHE A 14 3.13 -4.83 6.66
C PHE A 14 2.60 -6.27 6.69
N ALA A 15 2.06 -6.70 5.55
CA ALA A 15 1.54 -8.06 5.43
C ALA A 15 2.67 -9.07 5.17
N THR A 16 3.84 -8.60 4.72
CA THR A 16 5.01 -9.44 4.44
C THR A 16 6.28 -8.75 4.93
N SER A 17 7.33 -9.53 5.16
CA SER A 17 8.64 -8.97 5.50
C SER A 17 9.28 -8.27 4.32
N GLU A 18 9.03 -8.71 3.10
CA GLU A 18 9.51 -8.04 1.89
C GLU A 18 8.93 -6.64 1.78
N ALA A 19 7.66 -6.47 2.12
CA ALA A 19 7.03 -5.14 2.10
C ALA A 19 7.69 -4.20 3.12
N SER A 20 8.00 -4.71 4.30
CA SER A 20 8.69 -3.92 5.33
C SER A 20 10.06 -3.45 4.85
N LYS A 21 10.85 -4.36 4.27
CA LYS A 21 12.17 -4.02 3.75
C LYS A 21 12.08 -3.05 2.59
N GLY A 22 11.19 -3.30 1.65
CA GLY A 22 11.01 -2.42 0.48
C GLY A 22 10.53 -1.03 0.90
N TRP A 23 9.69 -0.95 1.91
CA TRP A 23 9.24 0.34 2.43
C TRP A 23 10.41 1.12 3.05
N GLU A 24 11.28 0.45 3.79
CA GLU A 24 12.48 1.11 4.32
C GLU A 24 13.36 1.66 3.21
N GLU A 25 13.54 0.91 2.12
CA GLU A 25 14.31 1.37 0.98
C GLU A 25 13.67 2.60 0.32
N LEU A 26 12.35 2.59 0.17
CA LEU A 26 11.61 3.75 -0.35
C LEU A 26 11.79 4.96 0.55
N CYS A 27 11.74 4.78 1.87
CA CYS A 27 11.93 5.87 2.82
C CYS A 27 13.33 6.46 2.74
N GLN A 28 14.35 5.63 2.48
CA GLN A 28 15.72 6.10 2.31
C GLN A 28 15.90 6.83 0.98
N GLN A 29 15.29 6.32 -0.08
CA GLN A 29 15.43 6.87 -1.42
C GLN A 29 14.58 8.13 -1.62
N ALA A 30 13.37 8.15 -1.09
CA ALA A 30 12.42 9.25 -1.28
C ALA A 30 11.63 9.51 0.01
N PRO A 31 12.26 10.08 1.04
CA PRO A 31 11.62 10.24 2.34
C PRO A 31 10.36 11.12 2.31
N GLY A 32 10.38 12.19 1.53
CA GLY A 32 9.22 13.07 1.42
C GLY A 32 8.04 12.39 0.75
N ASN A 33 8.30 11.71 -0.38
CA ASN A 33 7.25 11.01 -1.12
C ASN A 33 6.67 9.85 -0.28
N SER A 34 7.53 9.12 0.42
CA SER A 34 7.09 8.00 1.24
C SER A 34 6.24 8.47 2.42
N ARG A 35 6.65 9.54 3.08
CA ARG A 35 5.85 10.12 4.17
C ARG A 35 4.51 10.63 3.65
N GLY A 36 4.50 11.29 2.50
CA GLY A 36 3.28 11.79 1.88
C GLY A 36 2.30 10.66 1.56
N ALA A 37 2.80 9.57 0.98
CA ALA A 37 1.97 8.41 0.67
C ALA A 37 1.40 7.77 1.94
N TRP A 38 2.23 7.59 2.96
CA TRP A 38 1.79 7.04 4.25
C TRP A 38 0.69 7.88 4.87
N ASN A 39 0.91 9.19 4.93
CA ASN A 39 -0.06 10.11 5.54
C ASN A 39 -1.36 10.12 4.75
N GLU A 40 -1.30 10.13 3.44
CA GLU A 40 -2.49 10.10 2.61
C GLU A 40 -3.30 8.83 2.81
N LEU A 41 -2.64 7.68 2.78
CA LEU A 41 -3.31 6.39 2.94
C LEU A 41 -3.91 6.25 4.33
N SER A 42 -3.20 6.68 5.37
CA SER A 42 -3.66 6.52 6.75
C SER A 42 -4.76 7.51 7.14
N SER A 43 -4.81 8.68 6.53
CA SER A 43 -5.75 9.74 6.93
C SER A 43 -7.06 9.73 6.16
N ARG A 44 -7.22 8.92 5.13
CA ARG A 44 -8.46 8.87 4.34
C ARG A 44 -9.61 8.35 5.16
N PRO A 45 -10.78 9.02 5.10
CA PRO A 45 -11.97 8.49 5.79
C PRO A 45 -12.60 7.31 5.07
N ASP A 46 -12.44 7.21 3.75
CA ASP A 46 -13.07 6.19 2.92
C ASP A 46 -12.04 5.36 2.14
N LYS A 47 -12.54 4.35 1.43
CA LYS A 47 -11.72 3.55 0.54
C LYS A 47 -11.02 4.46 -0.47
N PRO A 48 -9.83 4.04 -0.96
CA PRO A 48 -9.12 4.81 -1.98
C PRO A 48 -9.97 5.01 -3.24
N VAL A 49 -9.80 6.18 -3.87
CA VAL A 49 -10.44 6.48 -5.14
C VAL A 49 -9.40 6.32 -6.24
N ALA A 50 -9.79 5.63 -7.31
CA ALA A 50 -8.86 5.31 -8.40
C ALA A 50 -8.36 6.56 -9.12
N THR A 51 -7.06 6.63 -9.34
CA THR A 51 -6.37 7.61 -10.17
C THR A 51 -5.34 6.87 -11.01
N PRO A 52 -4.74 7.50 -12.04
CA PRO A 52 -3.70 6.82 -12.84
C PRO A 52 -2.52 6.30 -12.00
N ARG A 53 -2.20 6.95 -10.88
CA ARG A 53 -1.08 6.56 -10.02
C ARG A 53 -1.50 5.76 -8.78
N HIS A 54 -2.80 5.56 -8.59
CA HIS A 54 -3.31 4.88 -7.41
C HIS A 54 -4.60 4.17 -7.80
N HIS A 55 -4.54 2.86 -8.01
CA HIS A 55 -5.68 2.11 -8.52
C HIS A 55 -5.61 0.65 -8.11
N GLN A 56 -6.77 -0.03 -8.17
CA GLN A 56 -6.83 -1.46 -7.96
C GLN A 56 -6.10 -2.17 -9.10
N LEU A 57 -5.35 -3.21 -8.77
CA LEU A 57 -4.70 -4.03 -9.78
C LEU A 57 -5.75 -4.77 -10.60
N LYS A 58 -5.36 -5.25 -11.77
CA LYS A 58 -6.27 -5.85 -12.73
C LYS A 58 -6.07 -7.37 -12.83
N GLY A 59 -7.07 -8.05 -13.38
CA GLY A 59 -7.00 -9.47 -13.65
C GLY A 59 -6.85 -10.28 -12.38
N SER A 60 -5.96 -11.27 -12.41
CA SER A 60 -5.71 -12.14 -11.25
C SER A 60 -5.09 -11.42 -10.06
N LEU A 61 -4.57 -10.21 -10.27
CA LEU A 61 -3.97 -9.40 -9.20
C LEU A 61 -4.98 -8.47 -8.53
N ALA A 62 -6.21 -8.39 -9.01
CA ALA A 62 -7.23 -7.48 -8.50
C ALA A 62 -7.60 -7.77 -7.05
N THR A 63 -7.50 -9.03 -6.63
CA THR A 63 -7.73 -9.47 -5.26
C THR A 63 -6.64 -10.44 -4.84
N ALA A 64 -6.46 -10.60 -3.53
CA ALA A 64 -5.55 -11.58 -2.98
C ALA A 64 -6.07 -12.04 -1.62
N SER A 65 -5.78 -13.29 -1.29
CA SER A 65 -6.15 -13.85 0.02
C SER A 65 -5.11 -13.49 1.07
N HIS A 66 -5.57 -13.12 2.24
CA HIS A 66 -4.72 -12.90 3.39
C HIS A 66 -5.45 -13.46 4.62
N ARG A 67 -4.82 -14.42 5.29
CA ARG A 67 -5.41 -15.11 6.45
C ARG A 67 -6.81 -15.68 6.15
N GLY A 68 -6.96 -16.24 4.95
CA GLY A 68 -8.22 -16.85 4.53
C GLY A 68 -9.29 -15.89 4.07
N VAL A 69 -9.01 -14.60 4.02
CA VAL A 69 -9.96 -13.57 3.57
C VAL A 69 -9.48 -12.98 2.26
N GLU A 70 -10.38 -12.93 1.28
CA GLU A 70 -10.09 -12.30 0.01
C GLU A 70 -10.29 -10.80 0.12
N MET A 71 -9.30 -10.04 -0.30
CA MET A 71 -9.28 -8.57 -0.22
C MET A 71 -8.91 -7.95 -1.55
N GLU A 72 -9.41 -6.74 -1.81
CA GLU A 72 -8.97 -5.97 -2.96
C GLU A 72 -7.49 -5.63 -2.82
N GLN A 73 -6.77 -5.72 -3.93
CA GLN A 73 -5.35 -5.38 -3.97
C GLN A 73 -5.15 -4.15 -4.84
N TRP A 74 -4.54 -3.13 -4.26
CA TRP A 74 -4.33 -1.83 -4.88
C TRP A 74 -2.84 -1.54 -5.02
N GLN A 75 -2.53 -0.66 -5.99
CA GLN A 75 -1.18 -0.17 -6.22
C GLN A 75 -1.18 1.35 -6.09
N VAL A 76 -0.21 1.88 -5.35
CA VAL A 76 0.05 3.32 -5.29
C VAL A 76 1.49 3.58 -5.74
N GLU A 77 1.67 4.56 -6.62
CA GLU A 77 2.99 5.04 -7.00
C GLU A 77 3.48 6.01 -5.94
N VAL A 78 4.66 5.72 -5.38
CA VAL A 78 5.31 6.58 -4.40
C VAL A 78 6.30 7.51 -5.10
N THR A 79 7.02 6.95 -6.08
CA THR A 79 7.93 7.68 -6.97
C THR A 79 7.65 7.27 -8.40
N GLY A 80 8.36 7.83 -9.37
CA GLY A 80 8.21 7.42 -10.77
C GLY A 80 8.42 5.92 -11.01
N GLY A 81 9.30 5.27 -10.23
CA GLY A 81 9.53 3.83 -10.31
C GLY A 81 9.04 3.07 -9.09
N GLY A 82 8.97 3.73 -7.94
CA GLY A 82 8.64 3.08 -6.67
C GLY A 82 7.15 2.88 -6.46
N ARG A 83 6.76 1.68 -6.02
CA ARG A 83 5.36 1.31 -5.88
C ARG A 83 5.12 0.51 -4.63
N VAL A 84 3.89 0.60 -4.12
CA VAL A 84 3.41 -0.23 -3.02
C VAL A 84 2.13 -0.93 -3.48
N TRP A 85 2.06 -2.23 -3.25
CA TRP A 85 0.84 -3.01 -3.38
C TRP A 85 0.31 -3.26 -1.98
N TYR A 86 -0.98 -3.00 -1.78
CA TYR A 86 -1.57 -3.20 -0.47
C TYR A 86 -2.96 -3.82 -0.57
N LEU A 87 -3.33 -4.54 0.48
CA LEU A 87 -4.63 -5.18 0.61
C LEU A 87 -5.55 -4.30 1.44
N VAL A 88 -6.81 -4.21 1.04
CA VAL A 88 -7.80 -3.38 1.73
C VAL A 88 -8.68 -4.27 2.62
N ASP A 89 -8.53 -4.12 3.93
CA ASP A 89 -9.39 -4.79 4.91
C ASP A 89 -10.39 -3.76 5.43
N GLY A 90 -11.56 -3.71 4.78
CA GLY A 90 -12.58 -2.72 5.11
C GLY A 90 -13.21 -2.90 6.47
N GLN A 91 -13.28 -4.15 6.96
CA GLN A 91 -13.88 -4.43 8.26
C GLN A 91 -13.02 -3.90 9.40
N ARG A 92 -11.70 -4.03 9.26
CA ARG A 92 -10.75 -3.61 10.30
C ARG A 92 -10.14 -2.25 10.02
N ARG A 93 -10.53 -1.61 8.93
CA ARG A 93 -9.96 -0.36 8.45
C ARG A 93 -8.43 -0.40 8.47
N THR A 94 -7.91 -1.46 7.87
CA THR A 94 -6.48 -1.74 7.82
C THR A 94 -6.04 -1.91 6.38
N LEU A 95 -4.90 -1.33 6.03
CA LEU A 95 -4.24 -1.54 4.75
C LEU A 95 -2.99 -2.38 5.01
N GLY A 96 -2.92 -3.55 4.37
CA GLY A 96 -1.78 -4.46 4.54
C GLY A 96 -0.82 -4.32 3.37
N PHE A 97 0.34 -3.75 3.58
CA PHE A 97 1.37 -3.63 2.54
C PHE A 97 1.93 -5.01 2.24
N LYS A 98 1.73 -5.45 1.01
CA LYS A 98 2.16 -6.78 0.56
C LYS A 98 3.46 -6.71 -0.23
N VAL A 99 3.64 -5.69 -1.05
CA VAL A 99 4.85 -5.45 -1.82
C VAL A 99 5.19 -3.97 -1.73
N ALA A 100 6.45 -3.67 -1.50
CA ALA A 100 6.96 -2.31 -1.61
C ALA A 100 8.29 -2.40 -2.36
N SER A 101 8.45 -1.59 -3.39
CA SER A 101 9.61 -1.69 -4.26
C SER A 101 10.04 -0.31 -4.75
N THR A 102 11.33 -0.10 -4.90
CA THR A 102 11.88 1.11 -5.50
C THR A 102 11.81 1.08 -7.01
N GLY A 103 11.54 -0.09 -7.59
CA GLY A 103 11.31 -0.26 -9.02
C GLY A 103 10.00 -0.96 -9.29
N HIS A 104 9.68 -1.22 -10.57
CA HIS A 104 8.47 -1.93 -10.94
C HIS A 104 8.52 -3.38 -10.45
N PRO A 105 7.47 -3.88 -9.76
CA PRO A 105 7.36 -5.30 -9.49
C PRO A 105 7.30 -6.09 -10.81
N LYS A 106 8.02 -7.21 -10.88
CA LYS A 106 8.06 -8.02 -12.11
C LYS A 106 6.68 -8.47 -12.59
N ALA A 107 5.77 -8.70 -11.67
CA ALA A 107 4.43 -9.16 -12.01
C ALA A 107 3.61 -8.13 -12.80
N THR A 108 4.04 -6.87 -12.87
CA THR A 108 3.35 -5.83 -13.61
C THR A 108 4.03 -5.46 -14.93
N GLU A 109 5.15 -6.06 -15.22
CA GLU A 109 5.87 -5.81 -16.48
C GLU A 109 5.25 -6.56 -17.65
#